data_db7d37fe647357c374fbf22e486b65f9
#
_entry.id   db7d37fe647357c374fbf22e486b65f9
#
_cell.length_a   1.000
_cell.length_b   1.000
_cell.length_c   1.000
_cell.angle_alpha   90.00
_cell.angle_beta   90.00
_cell.angle_gamma   90.00
#
_symmetry.space_group_name_H-M   'P 1'
#
loop_
_entity.id
_entity.type
_entity.pdbx_description
1 polymer ?
#
loop_
_entity_poly.entity_id
_entity_poly.type
_entity_poly.pdbx_seq_one_letter_code
_entity_poly.pdbx_strand_id
1 'polypeptide(L)'
;MLSHDITRYVELHRSMGFKFRSQDILLRSFGAFADERRDRFVRTATVLSWAGLAPSPPQRHNRLATVRRFALAMRAEDLRHEVPPSEAFGRAWFKRRPPHLYSPEQIAALLGAASRLSPRHSIQPTTYRTLFALLAVTGLRISEALGLEVDDLTEDGLIVRATKFHKSRLVPLHESTDRALREYLRQRVRVGTTSHALFISRNGLALRYPTVVSTFLHLARSIGLRAAPGQRGPRIHDLRHCSGSRIIPATVARGLCSPEDRASGYASVAE
;
A
#
# COMPACT_ATOMS: atom_id res chain seq x y z
N MET A 1 25.68 16.20 -19.44
CA MET A 1 25.27 14.77 -19.47
C MET A 1 23.90 14.65 -18.85
N LEU A 2 23.00 13.94 -19.48
CA LEU A 2 21.60 13.78 -19.01
C LEU A 2 21.49 13.27 -17.58
N SER A 3 22.40 12.42 -17.13
CA SER A 3 22.45 11.90 -15.75
C SER A 3 22.66 13.01 -14.70
N HIS A 4 23.43 14.03 -15.00
CA HIS A 4 23.61 15.21 -14.12
C HIS A 4 22.33 16.05 -14.05
N ASP A 5 21.72 16.32 -15.20
CA ASP A 5 20.48 17.11 -15.29
C ASP A 5 19.32 16.40 -14.58
N ILE A 6 19.22 15.06 -14.71
CA ILE A 6 18.27 14.24 -13.98
C ILE A 6 18.48 14.35 -12.47
N THR A 7 19.72 14.30 -12.00
CA THR A 7 20.03 14.44 -10.56
C THR A 7 19.57 15.78 -10.05
N ARG A 8 19.96 16.87 -10.71
CA ARG A 8 19.55 18.24 -10.36
C ARG A 8 18.04 18.43 -10.36
N TYR A 9 17.35 17.88 -11.36
CA TYR A 9 15.88 17.93 -11.46
C TYR A 9 15.19 17.18 -10.32
N VAL A 10 15.70 16.01 -9.95
CA VAL A 10 15.18 15.21 -8.83
C VAL A 10 15.41 15.92 -7.49
N GLU A 11 16.59 16.48 -7.27
CA GLU A 11 16.94 17.23 -6.05
C GLU A 11 16.07 18.48 -5.89
N LEU A 12 15.83 19.21 -6.97
CA LEU A 12 14.91 20.36 -6.97
C LEU A 12 13.50 19.96 -6.51
N HIS A 13 12.97 18.87 -7.03
CA HIS A 13 11.64 18.42 -6.62
C HIS A 13 11.61 17.93 -5.16
N ARG A 14 12.68 17.32 -4.68
CA ARG A 14 12.81 16.92 -3.28
C ARG A 14 12.91 18.11 -2.34
N SER A 15 13.63 19.14 -2.70
CA SER A 15 13.72 20.39 -1.91
C SER A 15 12.38 21.12 -1.80
N MET A 16 11.49 20.95 -2.80
CA MET A 16 10.10 21.42 -2.76
C MET A 16 9.15 20.52 -1.94
N GLY A 17 9.67 19.50 -1.22
CA GLY A 17 8.90 18.61 -0.36
C GLY A 17 8.25 17.39 -1.06
N PHE A 18 8.51 17.16 -2.36
CA PHE A 18 8.00 15.98 -3.05
C PHE A 18 8.87 14.75 -2.75
N LYS A 19 8.26 13.61 -2.44
CA LYS A 19 9.01 12.33 -2.28
C LYS A 19 9.73 11.88 -3.55
N PHE A 20 9.19 12.15 -4.71
CA PHE A 20 9.70 11.97 -6.08
C PHE A 20 10.38 10.61 -6.37
N ARG A 21 10.06 9.55 -5.59
CA ARG A 21 10.75 8.24 -5.66
C ARG A 21 10.52 7.50 -6.98
N SER A 22 9.26 7.41 -7.41
CA SER A 22 8.94 6.68 -8.65
C SER A 22 9.46 7.39 -9.89
N GLN A 23 9.40 8.73 -9.88
CA GLN A 23 9.92 9.56 -10.97
C GLN A 23 11.44 9.46 -11.06
N ASP A 24 12.16 9.50 -9.92
CA ASP A 24 13.61 9.31 -9.84
C ASP A 24 14.02 7.98 -10.48
N ILE A 25 13.38 6.87 -10.09
CA ILE A 25 13.66 5.54 -10.68
C ILE A 25 13.48 5.55 -12.19
N LEU A 26 12.38 6.12 -12.67
CA LEU A 26 12.09 6.17 -14.11
C LEU A 26 13.06 7.07 -14.87
N LEU A 27 13.40 8.24 -14.33
CA LEU A 27 14.33 9.17 -14.95
C LEU A 27 15.74 8.61 -15.01
N ARG A 28 16.23 7.97 -13.94
CA ARG A 28 17.54 7.30 -13.96
C ARG A 28 17.58 6.14 -14.93
N SER A 29 16.51 5.34 -15.02
CA SER A 29 16.40 4.27 -16.02
C SER A 29 16.40 4.83 -17.46
N PHE A 30 15.76 5.96 -17.69
CA PHE A 30 15.83 6.67 -18.97
C PHE A 30 17.22 7.20 -19.26
N GLY A 31 17.86 7.83 -18.25
CA GLY A 31 19.22 8.36 -18.36
C GLY A 31 20.21 7.29 -18.79
N ALA A 32 20.22 6.13 -18.13
CA ALA A 32 21.07 5.00 -18.50
C ALA A 32 20.83 4.53 -19.95
N PHE A 33 19.55 4.45 -20.37
CA PHE A 33 19.19 4.08 -21.75
C PHE A 33 19.64 5.11 -22.79
N ALA A 34 19.61 6.40 -22.45
CA ALA A 34 20.08 7.49 -23.29
C ALA A 34 21.61 7.54 -23.37
N ASP A 35 22.29 7.28 -22.25
CA ASP A 35 23.76 7.22 -22.19
C ASP A 35 24.33 6.08 -23.08
N GLU A 36 23.65 4.91 -23.13
CA GLU A 36 24.01 3.81 -24.07
C GLU A 36 23.95 4.27 -25.54
N ARG A 37 23.10 5.24 -25.86
CA ARG A 37 22.95 5.85 -27.20
C ARG A 37 23.80 7.09 -27.41
N ARG A 38 24.59 7.47 -26.41
CA ARG A 38 25.44 8.67 -26.40
C ARG A 38 24.63 9.97 -26.57
N ASP A 39 23.36 9.97 -26.17
CA ASP A 39 22.52 11.15 -26.20
C ASP A 39 22.93 12.14 -25.11
N ARG A 40 23.31 13.34 -25.52
CA ARG A 40 23.60 14.46 -24.57
C ARG A 40 22.36 15.25 -24.19
N PHE A 41 21.33 15.17 -25.02
CA PHE A 41 20.06 15.87 -24.87
C PHE A 41 18.90 14.88 -24.94
N VAL A 42 17.75 15.25 -24.40
CA VAL A 42 16.54 14.45 -24.59
C VAL A 42 16.20 14.40 -26.07
N ARG A 43 16.11 13.21 -26.64
CA ARG A 43 15.69 12.94 -28.00
C ARG A 43 14.35 12.22 -28.00
N THR A 44 13.40 12.72 -28.78
CA THR A 44 12.04 12.13 -28.90
C THR A 44 12.11 10.66 -29.28
N ALA A 45 12.93 10.30 -30.26
CA ALA A 45 13.10 8.91 -30.70
C ALA A 45 13.57 7.98 -29.56
N THR A 46 14.54 8.44 -28.76
CA THR A 46 15.08 7.69 -27.61
C THR A 46 14.03 7.52 -26.52
N VAL A 47 13.26 8.58 -26.21
CA VAL A 47 12.17 8.51 -25.23
C VAL A 47 11.10 7.50 -25.66
N LEU A 48 10.69 7.54 -26.93
CA LEU A 48 9.66 6.63 -27.43
C LEU A 48 10.15 5.17 -27.45
N SER A 49 11.38 4.94 -27.87
CA SER A 49 12.00 3.61 -27.82
C SER A 49 12.03 3.06 -26.38
N TRP A 50 12.54 3.82 -25.43
CA TRP A 50 12.61 3.40 -24.03
C TRP A 50 11.22 3.23 -23.40
N ALA A 51 10.31 4.14 -23.63
CA ALA A 51 8.96 4.04 -23.09
C ALA A 51 8.21 2.85 -23.69
N GLY A 52 8.44 2.54 -24.97
CA GLY A 52 7.87 1.41 -25.68
C GLY A 52 8.23 0.05 -25.10
N LEU A 53 9.39 -0.09 -24.45
CA LEU A 53 9.82 -1.31 -23.75
C LEU A 53 8.96 -1.66 -22.53
N ALA A 54 8.08 -0.74 -22.07
CA ALA A 54 7.23 -1.06 -20.93
C ALA A 54 6.16 -2.11 -21.29
N PRO A 55 5.91 -3.09 -20.38
CA PRO A 55 5.08 -4.27 -20.70
C PRO A 55 3.59 -3.95 -20.85
N SER A 56 3.13 -2.75 -20.46
CA SER A 56 1.71 -2.40 -20.56
C SER A 56 1.49 -0.97 -21.04
N PRO A 57 0.37 -0.69 -21.74
CA PRO A 57 0.05 0.66 -22.18
C PRO A 57 0.06 1.71 -21.05
N PRO A 58 -0.50 1.46 -19.84
CA PRO A 58 -0.39 2.41 -18.74
C PRO A 58 1.05 2.74 -18.33
N GLN A 59 1.93 1.76 -18.35
CA GLN A 59 3.34 1.98 -18.01
C GLN A 59 4.08 2.75 -19.10
N ARG A 60 3.77 2.52 -20.39
CA ARG A 60 4.31 3.31 -21.51
C ARG A 60 3.95 4.78 -21.37
N HIS A 61 2.68 5.07 -21.12
CA HIS A 61 2.22 6.46 -20.89
C HIS A 61 2.85 7.08 -19.64
N ASN A 62 2.99 6.32 -18.55
CA ASN A 62 3.64 6.83 -17.34
C ASN A 62 5.12 7.17 -17.57
N ARG A 63 5.84 6.31 -18.28
CA ARG A 63 7.23 6.54 -18.69
C ARG A 63 7.33 7.79 -19.56
N LEU A 64 6.53 7.88 -20.63
CA LEU A 64 6.48 9.04 -21.53
C LEU A 64 6.17 10.33 -20.76
N ALA A 65 5.11 10.34 -19.95
CA ALA A 65 4.69 11.52 -19.19
C ALA A 65 5.74 11.97 -18.16
N THR A 66 6.50 11.05 -17.61
CA THR A 66 7.58 11.37 -16.65
C THR A 66 8.75 12.04 -17.37
N VAL A 67 9.25 11.44 -18.46
CA VAL A 67 10.36 12.03 -19.23
C VAL A 67 9.94 13.30 -19.94
N ARG A 68 8.70 13.39 -20.43
CA ARG A 68 8.20 14.62 -21.07
C ARG A 68 8.20 15.83 -20.12
N ARG A 69 7.82 15.65 -18.85
CA ARG A 69 7.91 16.75 -17.86
C ARG A 69 9.35 17.17 -17.60
N PHE A 70 10.27 16.22 -17.49
CA PHE A 70 11.70 16.50 -17.40
C PHE A 70 12.20 17.24 -18.66
N ALA A 71 11.83 16.76 -19.85
CA ALA A 71 12.21 17.36 -21.11
C ALA A 71 11.70 18.82 -21.26
N LEU A 72 10.49 19.12 -20.79
CA LEU A 72 9.96 20.48 -20.74
C LEU A 72 10.80 21.41 -19.89
N ALA A 73 11.21 20.94 -18.69
CA ALA A 73 12.08 21.71 -17.81
C ALA A 73 13.45 21.94 -18.43
N MET A 74 14.06 20.90 -18.99
CA MET A 74 15.38 21.03 -19.65
C MET A 74 15.33 21.90 -20.92
N ARG A 75 14.27 21.85 -21.70
CA ARG A 75 14.10 22.69 -22.88
C ARG A 75 13.97 24.18 -22.55
N ALA A 76 13.49 24.51 -21.37
CA ALA A 76 13.46 25.90 -20.90
C ALA A 76 14.89 26.46 -20.65
N GLU A 77 15.87 25.59 -20.37
CA GLU A 77 17.27 25.95 -20.17
C GLU A 77 18.08 25.81 -21.46
N ASP A 78 17.80 24.79 -22.28
CA ASP A 78 18.52 24.49 -23.53
C ASP A 78 17.57 23.94 -24.60
N LEU A 79 17.40 24.69 -25.68
CA LEU A 79 16.49 24.37 -26.80
C LEU A 79 16.87 23.08 -27.54
N ARG A 80 18.06 22.53 -27.34
CA ARG A 80 18.50 21.25 -27.94
C ARG A 80 17.76 20.04 -27.37
N HIS A 81 17.10 20.17 -26.19
CA HIS A 81 16.24 19.12 -25.66
C HIS A 81 14.92 19.09 -26.44
N GLU A 82 14.59 17.91 -26.97
CA GLU A 82 13.30 17.66 -27.62
C GLU A 82 12.23 17.29 -26.60
N VAL A 83 11.01 17.78 -26.82
CA VAL A 83 9.85 17.42 -26.00
C VAL A 83 8.98 16.45 -26.76
N PRO A 84 8.92 15.17 -26.36
CA PRO A 84 8.12 14.18 -27.06
C PRO A 84 6.62 14.53 -27.00
N PRO A 85 5.83 14.25 -28.07
CA PRO A 85 4.40 14.52 -28.07
C PRO A 85 3.70 13.68 -26.99
N SER A 86 2.72 14.28 -26.29
CA SER A 86 1.98 13.63 -25.21
C SER A 86 1.20 12.41 -25.66
N GLU A 87 0.76 12.39 -26.91
CA GLU A 87 -0.11 11.37 -27.50
C GLU A 87 0.65 10.34 -28.34
N ALA A 88 1.97 10.27 -28.26
CA ALA A 88 2.80 9.37 -29.06
C ALA A 88 2.40 7.87 -28.94
N PHE A 89 1.77 7.46 -27.84
CA PHE A 89 1.19 6.13 -27.65
C PHE A 89 -0.34 6.12 -27.75
N GLY A 90 -0.92 7.09 -28.44
CA GLY A 90 -2.37 7.28 -28.55
C GLY A 90 -3.00 7.86 -27.28
N ARG A 91 -4.33 7.99 -27.28
CA ARG A 91 -5.05 8.45 -26.09
C ARG A 91 -5.00 7.40 -24.97
N ALA A 92 -4.64 7.84 -23.77
CA ALA A 92 -4.61 6.99 -22.58
C ALA A 92 -6.03 6.71 -22.06
N TRP A 93 -6.78 5.84 -22.75
CA TRP A 93 -8.07 5.36 -22.27
C TRP A 93 -7.86 4.28 -21.19
N PHE A 94 -7.59 4.70 -19.96
CA PHE A 94 -7.51 3.77 -18.84
C PHE A 94 -8.87 3.69 -18.16
N LYS A 95 -9.66 2.67 -18.49
CA LYS A 95 -10.83 2.34 -17.66
C LYS A 95 -10.33 2.07 -16.24
N ARG A 96 -10.70 2.95 -15.30
CA ARG A 96 -10.47 2.68 -13.88
C ARG A 96 -11.15 1.38 -13.55
N ARG A 97 -10.38 0.45 -13.01
CA ARG A 97 -10.93 -0.81 -12.52
C ARG A 97 -11.83 -0.49 -11.33
N PRO A 98 -13.10 -0.92 -11.33
CA PRO A 98 -13.95 -0.79 -10.16
C PRO A 98 -13.30 -1.55 -8.98
N PRO A 99 -13.40 -1.02 -7.76
CA PRO A 99 -12.95 -1.74 -6.58
C PRO A 99 -13.80 -2.99 -6.37
N HIS A 100 -13.19 -4.04 -5.83
CA HIS A 100 -13.94 -5.19 -5.34
C HIS A 100 -14.58 -4.83 -4.00
N LEU A 101 -15.89 -4.97 -3.90
CA LEU A 101 -16.61 -4.83 -2.64
C LEU A 101 -16.67 -6.20 -1.96
N TYR A 102 -15.95 -6.35 -0.85
CA TYR A 102 -15.93 -7.59 -0.10
C TYR A 102 -17.24 -7.76 0.67
N SER A 103 -17.83 -8.97 0.61
CA SER A 103 -18.93 -9.33 1.49
C SER A 103 -18.42 -9.60 2.93
N PRO A 104 -19.30 -9.56 3.94
CA PRO A 104 -18.94 -9.92 5.32
C PRO A 104 -18.33 -11.32 5.43
N GLU A 105 -18.85 -12.29 4.66
CA GLU A 105 -18.37 -13.69 4.63
C GLU A 105 -16.96 -13.77 4.03
N GLN A 106 -16.69 -13.01 2.98
CA GLN A 106 -15.37 -12.92 2.36
C GLN A 106 -14.34 -12.31 3.32
N ILE A 107 -14.71 -11.28 4.09
CA ILE A 107 -13.86 -10.71 5.13
C ILE A 107 -13.62 -11.74 6.24
N ALA A 108 -14.66 -12.39 6.73
CA ALA A 108 -14.54 -13.43 7.76
C ALA A 108 -13.62 -14.58 7.30
N ALA A 109 -13.77 -15.04 6.06
CA ALA A 109 -12.91 -16.06 5.47
C ALA A 109 -11.45 -15.62 5.39
N LEU A 110 -11.20 -14.37 4.98
CA LEU A 110 -9.84 -13.80 4.92
C LEU A 110 -9.21 -13.72 6.31
N LEU A 111 -9.94 -13.23 7.32
CA LEU A 111 -9.46 -13.15 8.70
C LEU A 111 -9.23 -14.54 9.30
N GLY A 112 -10.11 -15.50 9.02
CA GLY A 112 -9.94 -16.90 9.40
C GLY A 112 -8.73 -17.56 8.74
N ALA A 113 -8.45 -17.26 7.48
CA ALA A 113 -7.24 -17.73 6.80
C ALA A 113 -5.97 -17.08 7.41
N ALA A 114 -6.01 -15.80 7.74
CA ALA A 114 -4.90 -15.10 8.39
C ALA A 114 -4.58 -15.71 9.77
N SER A 115 -5.59 -16.09 10.55
CA SER A 115 -5.42 -16.75 11.85
C SER A 115 -4.72 -18.12 11.78
N ARG A 116 -4.68 -18.73 10.60
CA ARG A 116 -4.05 -20.04 10.35
C ARG A 116 -2.69 -19.94 9.70
N LEU A 117 -2.11 -18.74 9.54
CA LEU A 117 -0.76 -18.56 8.99
C LEU A 117 0.28 -19.32 9.82
N SER A 118 1.27 -19.88 9.13
CA SER A 118 2.42 -20.54 9.76
C SER A 118 3.57 -19.55 9.99
N PRO A 119 4.32 -19.72 11.07
CA PRO A 119 4.15 -20.64 12.20
C PRO A 119 3.01 -20.20 13.13
N ARG A 120 2.14 -21.12 13.51
CA ARG A 120 0.93 -20.81 14.30
C ARG A 120 1.22 -20.21 15.68
N HIS A 121 2.36 -20.57 16.30
CA HIS A 121 2.78 -20.08 17.61
C HIS A 121 3.53 -18.75 17.57
N SER A 122 3.70 -18.17 16.39
CA SER A 122 4.30 -16.85 16.25
C SER A 122 3.22 -15.75 16.29
N ILE A 123 3.66 -14.50 16.44
CA ILE A 123 2.76 -13.34 16.34
C ILE A 123 2.14 -13.16 14.94
N GLN A 124 2.68 -13.81 13.91
CA GLN A 124 2.32 -13.58 12.52
C GLN A 124 0.82 -13.75 12.23
N PRO A 125 0.12 -14.83 12.68
CA PRO A 125 -1.32 -14.96 12.49
C PRO A 125 -2.10 -13.78 13.06
N THR A 126 -1.80 -13.39 14.29
CA THR A 126 -2.48 -12.27 14.97
C THR A 126 -2.17 -10.93 14.27
N THR A 127 -0.92 -10.71 13.87
CA THR A 127 -0.52 -9.49 13.14
C THR A 127 -1.33 -9.31 11.85
N TYR A 128 -1.38 -10.33 10.99
CA TYR A 128 -2.09 -10.20 9.71
C TYR A 128 -3.60 -10.14 9.87
N ARG A 129 -4.16 -10.90 10.80
CA ARG A 129 -5.58 -10.86 11.13
C ARG A 129 -5.99 -9.46 11.59
N THR A 130 -5.26 -8.88 12.55
CA THR A 130 -5.54 -7.55 13.11
C THR A 130 -5.34 -6.47 12.05
N LEU A 131 -4.28 -6.55 11.23
CA LEU A 131 -4.04 -5.60 10.15
C LEU A 131 -5.17 -5.59 9.12
N PHE A 132 -5.60 -6.76 8.64
CA PHE A 132 -6.67 -6.83 7.64
C PHE A 132 -8.03 -6.41 8.20
N ALA A 133 -8.31 -6.76 9.46
CA ALA A 133 -9.50 -6.28 10.15
C ALA A 133 -9.50 -4.75 10.29
N LEU A 134 -8.39 -4.17 10.70
CA LEU A 134 -8.24 -2.72 10.82
C LEU A 134 -8.48 -2.02 9.48
N LEU A 135 -7.89 -2.52 8.38
CA LEU A 135 -8.09 -1.96 7.04
C LEU A 135 -9.56 -2.00 6.60
N ALA A 136 -10.25 -3.10 6.88
CA ALA A 136 -11.66 -3.29 6.50
C ALA A 136 -12.59 -2.36 7.27
N VAL A 137 -12.32 -2.13 8.56
CA VAL A 137 -13.18 -1.32 9.44
C VAL A 137 -12.93 0.18 9.29
N THR A 138 -11.66 0.59 9.25
CA THR A 138 -11.30 2.01 9.30
C THR A 138 -11.16 2.67 7.94
N GLY A 139 -11.04 1.88 6.87
CA GLY A 139 -10.76 2.40 5.53
C GLY A 139 -9.38 3.07 5.39
N LEU A 140 -8.44 2.78 6.26
CA LEU A 140 -7.05 3.26 6.15
C LEU A 140 -6.40 2.79 4.85
N ARG A 141 -5.49 3.62 4.31
CA ARG A 141 -4.58 3.13 3.28
C ARG A 141 -3.60 2.14 3.90
N ILE A 142 -3.23 1.10 3.17
CA ILE A 142 -2.24 0.14 3.66
C ILE A 142 -0.93 0.81 4.10
N SER A 143 -0.49 1.85 3.38
CA SER A 143 0.71 2.62 3.76
C SER A 143 0.52 3.43 5.05
N GLU A 144 -0.69 3.90 5.34
CA GLU A 144 -1.04 4.56 6.60
C GLU A 144 -1.02 3.54 7.74
N ALA A 145 -1.65 2.39 7.56
CA ALA A 145 -1.66 1.32 8.57
C ALA A 145 -0.26 0.77 8.88
N LEU A 146 0.60 0.63 7.86
CA LEU A 146 1.99 0.18 8.05
C LEU A 146 2.91 1.27 8.64
N GLY A 147 2.51 2.52 8.59
CA GLY A 147 3.21 3.64 9.21
C GLY A 147 2.76 3.95 10.63
N LEU A 148 1.77 3.23 11.17
CA LEU A 148 1.33 3.40 12.56
C LEU A 148 2.40 2.93 13.53
N GLU A 149 2.58 3.68 14.60
CA GLU A 149 3.40 3.35 15.76
C GLU A 149 2.54 2.95 16.95
N VAL A 150 3.13 2.34 17.96
CA VAL A 150 2.40 1.90 19.16
C VAL A 150 1.71 3.08 19.84
N ASP A 151 2.40 4.21 19.92
CA ASP A 151 1.92 5.43 20.58
C ASP A 151 0.86 6.18 19.76
N ASP A 152 0.56 5.73 18.54
CA ASP A 152 -0.56 6.26 17.76
C ASP A 152 -1.92 5.70 18.20
N LEU A 153 -1.94 4.62 19.00
CA LEU A 153 -3.17 4.12 19.61
C LEU A 153 -3.43 4.84 20.94
N THR A 154 -4.41 5.72 20.94
CA THR A 154 -4.85 6.51 22.11
C THR A 154 -6.18 6.00 22.64
N GLU A 155 -6.69 6.63 23.70
CA GLU A 155 -8.04 6.36 24.23
C GLU A 155 -9.14 6.81 23.26
N ASP A 156 -8.90 7.87 22.50
CA ASP A 156 -9.84 8.44 21.52
C ASP A 156 -9.83 7.72 20.16
N GLY A 157 -8.85 6.84 19.91
CA GLY A 157 -8.69 6.13 18.65
C GLY A 157 -7.26 6.14 18.10
N LEU A 158 -7.13 6.04 16.78
CA LEU A 158 -5.83 6.00 16.09
C LEU A 158 -5.46 7.37 15.51
N ILE A 159 -4.28 7.86 15.85
CA ILE A 159 -3.68 9.04 15.25
C ILE A 159 -2.94 8.62 13.97
N VAL A 160 -3.47 9.01 12.81
CA VAL A 160 -2.82 8.72 11.52
C VAL A 160 -2.02 9.96 11.11
N ARG A 161 -0.69 9.87 11.26
CA ARG A 161 0.23 10.98 11.00
C ARG A 161 0.62 11.10 9.53
N ALA A 162 1.02 12.30 9.12
CA ALA A 162 1.64 12.59 7.82
C ALA A 162 0.94 11.93 6.62
N THR A 163 -0.39 12.02 6.56
CA THR A 163 -1.20 11.56 5.42
C THR A 163 -0.90 12.39 4.15
N LYS A 164 -1.67 12.23 3.09
CA LYS A 164 -1.55 13.07 1.90
C LYS A 164 -1.64 14.56 2.31
N PHE A 165 -0.66 15.37 1.90
CA PHE A 165 -0.49 16.78 2.28
C PHE A 165 -0.03 17.02 3.73
N HIS A 166 0.68 16.07 4.35
CA HIS A 166 1.23 16.17 5.72
C HIS A 166 0.18 16.45 6.81
N LYS A 167 -1.09 16.15 6.54
CA LYS A 167 -2.16 16.29 7.53
C LYS A 167 -2.23 15.05 8.42
N SER A 168 -2.35 15.26 9.73
CA SER A 168 -2.68 14.19 10.68
C SER A 168 -4.19 14.18 10.92
N ARG A 169 -4.74 13.00 11.24
CA ARG A 169 -6.15 12.87 11.61
C ARG A 169 -6.32 11.81 12.68
N LEU A 170 -7.28 12.02 13.56
CA LEU A 170 -7.80 11.00 14.46
C LEU A 170 -8.80 10.13 13.71
N VAL A 171 -8.71 8.82 13.89
CA VAL A 171 -9.65 7.82 13.40
C VAL A 171 -10.27 7.15 14.62
N PRO A 172 -11.52 7.50 14.98
CA PRO A 172 -12.18 6.87 16.11
C PRO A 172 -12.36 5.37 15.84
N LEU A 173 -12.17 4.56 16.87
CA LEU A 173 -12.32 3.13 16.80
C LEU A 173 -13.60 2.69 17.50
N HIS A 174 -14.27 1.70 16.91
CA HIS A 174 -15.31 0.99 17.64
C HIS A 174 -14.65 0.16 18.75
N GLU A 175 -15.33 0.02 19.90
CA GLU A 175 -14.80 -0.68 21.08
C GLU A 175 -14.21 -2.06 20.78
N SER A 176 -14.88 -2.85 19.95
CA SER A 176 -14.39 -4.17 19.53
C SER A 176 -13.07 -4.13 18.76
N THR A 177 -12.84 -3.08 17.98
CA THR A 177 -11.60 -2.89 17.22
C THR A 177 -10.47 -2.43 18.13
N ASP A 178 -10.75 -1.53 19.05
CA ASP A 178 -9.82 -1.09 20.08
C ASP A 178 -9.38 -2.29 20.95
N ARG A 179 -10.32 -3.08 21.46
CA ARG A 179 -10.05 -4.28 22.23
C ARG A 179 -9.14 -5.27 21.48
N ALA A 180 -9.41 -5.49 20.19
CA ALA A 180 -8.60 -6.38 19.37
C ALA A 180 -7.17 -5.85 19.14
N LEU A 181 -7.00 -4.55 18.98
CA LEU A 181 -5.68 -3.92 18.87
C LEU A 181 -4.91 -4.02 20.19
N ARG A 182 -5.55 -3.77 21.33
CA ARG A 182 -4.93 -3.92 22.66
C ARG A 182 -4.53 -5.36 22.94
N GLU A 183 -5.34 -6.33 22.54
CA GLU A 183 -4.99 -7.74 22.64
C GLU A 183 -3.78 -8.09 21.76
N TYR A 184 -3.75 -7.60 20.53
CA TYR A 184 -2.58 -7.73 19.68
C TYR A 184 -1.33 -7.12 20.33
N LEU A 185 -1.44 -5.92 20.92
CA LEU A 185 -0.32 -5.26 21.60
C LEU A 185 0.22 -6.08 22.78
N ARG A 186 -0.67 -6.72 23.59
CA ARG A 186 -0.24 -7.62 24.66
C ARG A 186 0.60 -8.79 24.15
N GLN A 187 0.21 -9.38 23.01
CA GLN A 187 0.99 -10.43 22.36
C GLN A 187 2.29 -9.90 21.75
N ARG A 188 2.26 -8.68 21.20
CA ARG A 188 3.44 -8.02 20.62
C ARG A 188 4.54 -7.79 21.64
N VAL A 189 4.21 -7.40 22.86
CA VAL A 189 5.18 -7.20 23.96
C VAL A 189 6.00 -8.47 24.21
N ARG A 190 5.37 -9.65 24.11
CA ARG A 190 6.05 -10.95 24.33
C ARG A 190 7.11 -11.27 23.26
N VAL A 191 7.12 -10.58 22.13
CA VAL A 191 8.13 -10.77 21.06
C VAL A 191 9.47 -10.11 21.42
N GLY A 192 9.49 -9.17 22.38
CA GLY A 192 10.72 -8.49 22.82
C GLY A 192 11.35 -7.60 21.75
N THR A 193 10.52 -6.91 20.96
CA THR A 193 10.99 -6.04 19.86
C THR A 193 11.33 -4.63 20.34
N THR A 194 12.34 -4.01 19.73
CA THR A 194 12.69 -2.60 19.88
C THR A 194 12.02 -1.70 18.84
N SER A 195 11.28 -2.28 17.89
CA SER A 195 10.58 -1.52 16.86
C SER A 195 9.41 -0.72 17.44
N HIS A 196 9.26 0.55 17.09
CA HIS A 196 8.09 1.36 17.46
C HIS A 196 6.87 1.06 16.55
N ALA A 197 7.05 0.38 15.42
CA ALA A 197 5.95 0.08 14.50
C ALA A 197 4.83 -0.71 15.19
N LEU A 198 3.57 -0.29 14.97
CA LEU A 198 2.41 -1.00 15.52
C LEU A 198 2.40 -2.46 15.04
N PHE A 199 2.54 -2.68 13.74
CA PHE A 199 2.50 -4.01 13.13
C PHE A 199 3.91 -4.54 12.85
N ILE A 200 4.25 -5.68 13.46
CA ILE A 200 5.56 -6.32 13.33
C ILE A 200 5.47 -7.70 12.70
N SER A 201 6.59 -8.10 12.09
CA SER A 201 6.82 -9.46 11.60
C SER A 201 7.14 -10.41 12.76
N ARG A 202 7.23 -11.70 12.46
CA ARG A 202 7.68 -12.72 13.43
C ARG A 202 9.05 -12.44 14.05
N ASN A 203 9.89 -11.68 13.36
CA ASN A 203 11.25 -11.32 13.82
C ASN A 203 11.27 -9.96 14.54
N GLY A 204 10.13 -9.42 14.95
CA GLY A 204 10.05 -8.12 15.64
C GLY A 204 10.28 -6.89 14.76
N LEU A 205 10.49 -7.03 13.45
CA LEU A 205 10.73 -5.91 12.54
C LEU A 205 9.41 -5.37 11.97
N ALA A 206 9.38 -4.08 11.63
CA ALA A 206 8.24 -3.46 10.95
C ALA A 206 7.86 -4.23 9.67
N LEU A 207 6.56 -4.38 9.43
CA LEU A 207 6.05 -5.03 8.22
C LEU A 207 6.39 -4.22 6.98
N ARG A 208 6.84 -4.91 5.92
CA ARG A 208 7.11 -4.31 4.61
C ARG A 208 5.92 -4.49 3.68
N TYR A 209 5.57 -3.44 2.95
CA TYR A 209 4.45 -3.46 1.99
C TYR A 209 4.47 -4.65 1.01
N PRO A 210 5.60 -5.00 0.35
CA PRO A 210 5.63 -6.14 -0.58
C PRO A 210 5.28 -7.46 0.10
N THR A 211 5.77 -7.68 1.33
CA THR A 211 5.49 -8.89 2.13
C THR A 211 4.01 -8.98 2.48
N VAL A 212 3.41 -7.86 2.92
CA VAL A 212 1.98 -7.81 3.26
C VAL A 212 1.12 -8.10 2.03
N VAL A 213 1.45 -7.51 0.88
CA VAL A 213 0.72 -7.78 -0.37
C VAL A 213 0.87 -9.24 -0.80
N SER A 214 2.08 -9.80 -0.72
CA SER A 214 2.32 -11.21 -1.04
C SER A 214 1.50 -12.15 -0.16
N THR A 215 1.50 -11.91 1.17
CA THR A 215 0.70 -12.69 2.12
C THR A 215 -0.80 -12.56 1.84
N PHE A 216 -1.30 -11.33 1.59
CA PHE A 216 -2.69 -11.12 1.21
C PHE A 216 -3.07 -11.90 -0.05
N LEU A 217 -2.24 -11.86 -1.08
CA LEU A 217 -2.48 -12.57 -2.34
C LEU A 217 -2.49 -14.09 -2.15
N HIS A 218 -1.59 -14.60 -1.30
CA HIS A 218 -1.57 -16.02 -0.92
C HIS A 218 -2.89 -16.42 -0.24
N LEU A 219 -3.30 -15.69 0.78
CA LEU A 219 -4.54 -15.95 1.52
C LEU A 219 -5.80 -15.81 0.64
N ALA A 220 -5.86 -14.75 -0.18
CA ALA A 220 -6.99 -14.55 -1.08
C ALA A 220 -7.15 -15.69 -2.10
N ARG A 221 -6.06 -16.34 -2.52
CA ARG A 221 -6.09 -17.54 -3.36
C ARG A 221 -6.51 -18.76 -2.58
N SER A 222 -6.00 -18.98 -1.38
CA SER A 222 -6.33 -20.16 -0.56
C SER A 222 -7.80 -20.25 -0.17
N ILE A 223 -8.52 -19.11 -0.18
CA ILE A 223 -9.97 -19.06 0.09
C ILE A 223 -10.82 -18.85 -1.17
N GLY A 224 -10.24 -19.02 -2.36
CA GLY A 224 -10.96 -18.93 -3.63
C GLY A 224 -11.36 -17.51 -4.06
N LEU A 225 -10.99 -16.47 -3.33
CA LEU A 225 -11.29 -15.08 -3.68
C LEU A 225 -10.51 -14.58 -4.89
N ARG A 226 -9.41 -15.23 -5.21
CA ARG A 226 -8.55 -14.85 -6.31
C ARG A 226 -8.03 -16.07 -7.05
N ALA A 227 -8.08 -16.01 -8.37
CA ALA A 227 -7.55 -17.05 -9.23
C ALA A 227 -6.01 -17.08 -9.23
N ALA A 228 -5.43 -17.97 -10.06
CA ALA A 228 -3.99 -18.20 -10.19
C ALA A 228 -3.15 -16.92 -10.41
N PRO A 229 -1.83 -16.98 -10.20
CA PRO A 229 -0.92 -15.86 -10.51
C PRO A 229 -1.11 -15.35 -11.94
N GLY A 230 -1.02 -14.03 -12.13
CA GLY A 230 -1.24 -13.39 -13.44
C GLY A 230 -2.70 -12.99 -13.73
N GLN A 231 -3.68 -13.64 -13.10
CA GLN A 231 -5.08 -13.28 -13.28
C GLN A 231 -5.50 -12.11 -12.38
N ARG A 232 -6.48 -11.33 -12.87
CA ARG A 232 -7.05 -10.20 -12.12
C ARG A 232 -7.95 -10.73 -11.00
N GLY A 233 -7.98 -10.02 -9.87
CA GLY A 233 -8.83 -10.38 -8.74
C GLY A 233 -8.81 -9.30 -7.64
N PRO A 234 -9.47 -9.48 -6.51
CA PRO A 234 -9.50 -8.57 -5.38
C PRO A 234 -8.09 -8.15 -4.93
N ARG A 235 -7.96 -6.90 -4.51
CA ARG A 235 -6.70 -6.31 -4.03
C ARG A 235 -6.82 -5.93 -2.55
N ILE A 236 -5.70 -5.92 -1.84
CA ILE A 236 -5.67 -5.45 -0.44
C ILE A 236 -6.22 -4.02 -0.30
N HIS A 237 -6.00 -3.16 -1.30
CA HIS A 237 -6.52 -1.79 -1.30
C HIS A 237 -8.05 -1.73 -1.39
N ASP A 238 -8.68 -2.75 -1.94
CA ASP A 238 -10.13 -2.82 -2.08
C ASP A 238 -10.82 -3.03 -0.71
N LEU A 239 -10.11 -3.56 0.32
CA LEU A 239 -10.61 -3.65 1.71
C LEU A 239 -11.05 -2.28 2.26
N ARG A 240 -10.41 -1.21 1.83
CA ARG A 240 -10.76 0.14 2.24
C ARG A 240 -12.19 0.55 1.85
N HIS A 241 -12.74 -0.02 0.78
CA HIS A 241 -14.07 0.34 0.29
C HIS A 241 -15.20 -0.33 1.09
N CYS A 242 -14.85 -1.16 2.07
CA CYS A 242 -15.80 -1.85 2.95
C CYS A 242 -16.19 -1.03 4.19
N SER A 243 -15.41 -0.01 4.56
CA SER A 243 -15.56 0.75 5.81
C SER A 243 -16.87 1.52 5.97
N GLY A 244 -17.67 1.67 4.91
CA GLY A 244 -19.00 2.30 4.96
C GLY A 244 -20.15 1.36 5.32
N SER A 245 -19.94 0.05 5.43
CA SER A 245 -21.00 -0.93 5.72
C SER A 245 -21.13 -1.15 7.23
N ARG A 246 -22.32 -0.85 7.78
CA ARG A 246 -22.64 -1.11 9.20
C ARG A 246 -22.57 -2.58 9.61
N ILE A 247 -22.62 -3.50 8.65
CA ILE A 247 -22.62 -4.96 8.88
C ILE A 247 -21.21 -5.47 9.19
N ILE A 248 -20.16 -4.84 8.61
CA ILE A 248 -18.79 -5.30 8.72
C ILE A 248 -18.21 -5.17 10.14
N PRO A 249 -18.44 -4.08 10.90
CA PRO A 249 -17.94 -3.98 12.26
C PRO A 249 -18.36 -5.14 13.16
N ALA A 250 -19.63 -5.59 13.09
CA ALA A 250 -20.13 -6.70 13.89
C ALA A 250 -19.52 -8.06 13.50
N THR A 251 -19.30 -8.29 12.20
CA THR A 251 -18.66 -9.50 11.68
C THR A 251 -17.19 -9.56 12.03
N VAL A 252 -16.49 -8.42 11.91
CA VAL A 252 -15.08 -8.29 12.28
C VAL A 252 -14.93 -8.43 13.80
N ALA A 253 -15.82 -7.83 14.58
CA ALA A 253 -15.83 -7.95 16.04
C ALA A 253 -15.99 -9.41 16.49
N ARG A 254 -16.96 -10.14 15.92
CA ARG A 254 -17.14 -11.57 16.18
C ARG A 254 -15.97 -12.42 15.72
N GLY A 255 -15.29 -12.04 14.65
CA GLY A 255 -14.09 -12.69 14.15
C GLY A 255 -12.83 -12.35 14.93
N LEU A 256 -12.79 -11.26 15.70
CA LEU A 256 -11.64 -10.83 16.49
C LEU A 256 -11.65 -11.45 17.91
N CYS A 257 -12.81 -11.87 18.45
CA CYS A 257 -12.87 -12.62 19.70
C CYS A 257 -12.37 -14.05 19.52
N SER A 258 -11.46 -14.50 20.40
CA SER A 258 -11.02 -15.90 20.43
C SER A 258 -12.17 -16.83 20.85
N PRO A 259 -12.11 -18.15 20.57
CA PRO A 259 -13.12 -19.09 21.05
C PRO A 259 -13.27 -19.10 22.57
N GLU A 260 -12.22 -18.79 23.31
CA GLU A 260 -12.19 -18.73 24.79
C GLU A 260 -12.98 -17.53 25.33
N ASP A 261 -12.96 -16.38 24.64
CA ASP A 261 -13.75 -15.20 25.02
C ASP A 261 -15.27 -15.40 24.83
N ARG A 262 -15.70 -16.38 24.00
CA ARG A 262 -17.11 -16.70 23.77
C ARG A 262 -17.72 -17.47 24.96
N ALA A 263 -16.90 -18.21 25.70
CA ALA A 263 -17.37 -18.97 26.87
C ALA A 263 -17.61 -18.06 28.09
N SER A 264 -16.86 -16.97 28.22
CA SER A 264 -16.95 -16.03 29.34
C SER A 264 -18.12 -15.02 29.25
N GLY A 265 -18.59 -14.72 28.03
CA GLY A 265 -19.64 -13.71 27.79
C GLY A 265 -21.08 -14.18 28.02
N TYR A 266 -21.32 -15.48 28.17
CA TYR A 266 -22.66 -16.04 28.41
C TYR A 266 -23.01 -16.28 29.88
N ALA A 267 -22.07 -16.04 30.80
CA ALA A 267 -22.31 -16.28 32.24
C ALA A 267 -22.82 -15.05 33.01
N SER A 268 -23.00 -13.89 32.38
CA SER A 268 -23.33 -12.63 33.07
C SER A 268 -24.71 -12.04 32.70
N VAL A 269 -25.62 -12.79 32.12
CA VAL A 269 -26.99 -12.31 31.77
C VAL A 269 -28.07 -13.27 32.36
N ALA A 270 -27.79 -13.91 33.46
CA ALA A 270 -28.79 -14.69 34.21
C ALA A 270 -28.61 -14.42 35.71
N GLU A 271 -28.97 -13.22 36.15
CA GLU A 271 -29.47 -12.88 37.50
C GLU A 271 -30.33 -11.60 37.41
#